data_84c12e98935b611ef2d70e8753fd3988
#
_entry.id   84c12e98935b611ef2d70e8753fd3988
#
_cell.length_a   1.000
_cell.length_b   1.000
_cell.length_c   1.000
_cell.angle_alpha   90.00
_cell.angle_beta   90.00
_cell.angle_gamma   90.00
#
_symmetry.space_group_name_H-M   'P 1'
#
loop_
_entity.id
_entity.type
_entity.pdbx_description
1 polymer ?
#
loop_
_entity_poly.entity_id
_entity_poly.type
_entity_poly.pdbx_seq_one_letter_code
_entity_poly.pdbx_strand_id
1 'polypeptide(L)'
;MKAISLVVVALLVVTSIIIYQRANILIYSMTSTELPQLLDPRDEGEGAVWFDDYYTIHKIDERTFAIGETRYYQLNFNYLILGDSRAVVFDAGTGQRDIGVVVASLTDLPITFIPSHLHYDHIGNDVVFDRTALVDLPHLRVRVENNKLKLTRFEHLGEVEGYPLPELTVSEWLVPNETIELGGRPLTVLYTPGHTQDSISLLDGEAGYLFAGDFLYPGQLYGFLPNSNMGDYLQGSRTIESATGVEVRVFGAHRDDALGVPELR
;
A
#
# COMPACT_ATOMS: atom_id res chain seq x y z
N MET A 1 -9.43 7.29 -55.06
CA MET A 1 -9.78 6.14 -54.21
C MET A 1 -8.59 5.60 -53.41
N LYS A 2 -7.45 5.20 -54.02
CA LYS A 2 -6.29 4.62 -53.28
C LYS A 2 -5.70 5.55 -52.21
N ALA A 3 -5.58 6.86 -52.44
CA ALA A 3 -5.04 7.81 -51.46
C ALA A 3 -5.95 8.01 -50.21
N ILE A 4 -7.27 8.05 -50.43
CA ILE A 4 -8.25 8.16 -49.34
C ILE A 4 -8.23 6.90 -48.45
N SER A 5 -8.11 5.71 -49.06
CA SER A 5 -7.97 4.45 -48.36
C SER A 5 -6.71 4.42 -47.47
N LEU A 6 -5.59 4.95 -47.98
CA LEU A 6 -4.33 4.99 -47.22
C LEU A 6 -4.42 5.91 -46.02
N VAL A 7 -5.06 7.08 -46.15
CA VAL A 7 -5.29 8.03 -45.06
C VAL A 7 -6.19 7.43 -43.98
N VAL A 8 -7.28 6.75 -44.38
CA VAL A 8 -8.18 6.09 -43.41
C VAL A 8 -7.46 4.99 -42.66
N VAL A 9 -6.67 4.16 -43.33
CA VAL A 9 -5.87 3.12 -42.65
C VAL A 9 -4.86 3.74 -41.68
N ALA A 10 -4.16 4.80 -42.05
CA ALA A 10 -3.22 5.49 -41.20
C ALA A 10 -3.91 6.06 -39.95
N LEU A 11 -5.08 6.68 -40.09
CA LEU A 11 -5.87 7.19 -38.98
C LEU A 11 -6.31 6.06 -38.03
N LEU A 12 -6.77 4.94 -38.55
CA LEU A 12 -7.16 3.79 -37.73
C LEU A 12 -5.97 3.23 -36.92
N VAL A 13 -4.80 3.13 -37.53
CA VAL A 13 -3.58 2.67 -36.86
C VAL A 13 -3.17 3.64 -35.78
N VAL A 14 -3.14 4.95 -36.06
CA VAL A 14 -2.80 5.98 -35.06
C VAL A 14 -3.80 5.96 -33.89
N THR A 15 -5.09 5.90 -34.18
CA THR A 15 -6.14 5.80 -33.14
C THR A 15 -5.97 4.54 -32.28
N SER A 16 -5.68 3.39 -32.90
CA SER A 16 -5.43 2.14 -32.19
C SER A 16 -4.20 2.23 -31.28
N ILE A 17 -3.12 2.87 -31.74
CA ILE A 17 -1.92 3.13 -30.95
C ILE A 17 -2.25 4.04 -29.76
N ILE A 18 -2.99 5.13 -29.97
CA ILE A 18 -3.40 6.05 -28.90
C ILE A 18 -4.25 5.31 -27.86
N ILE A 19 -5.24 4.53 -28.30
CA ILE A 19 -6.08 3.73 -27.39
C ILE A 19 -5.24 2.72 -26.61
N TYR A 20 -4.31 2.04 -27.25
CA TYR A 20 -3.41 1.07 -26.61
C TYR A 20 -2.48 1.74 -25.61
N GLN A 21 -1.95 2.92 -25.94
CA GLN A 21 -1.00 3.66 -25.11
C GLN A 21 -1.67 4.67 -24.16
N ARG A 22 -2.99 4.72 -24.10
CA ARG A 22 -3.73 5.78 -23.35
C ARG A 22 -3.27 5.93 -21.89
N ALA A 23 -3.02 4.82 -21.20
CA ALA A 23 -2.56 4.85 -19.81
C ALA A 23 -1.15 5.42 -19.69
N ASN A 24 -0.22 5.00 -20.57
CA ASN A 24 1.13 5.56 -20.62
C ASN A 24 1.11 7.06 -20.95
N ILE A 25 0.29 7.49 -21.91
CA ILE A 25 0.16 8.88 -22.29
C ILE A 25 -0.39 9.70 -21.12
N LEU A 26 -1.39 9.18 -20.41
CA LEU A 26 -1.99 9.85 -19.26
C LEU A 26 -0.95 10.02 -18.14
N ILE A 27 -0.31 8.95 -17.70
CA ILE A 27 0.70 9.02 -16.64
C ILE A 27 1.84 9.94 -17.04
N TYR A 28 2.36 9.82 -18.26
CA TYR A 28 3.41 10.71 -18.74
C TYR A 28 3.01 12.19 -18.76
N SER A 29 1.75 12.49 -19.11
CA SER A 29 1.24 13.87 -19.09
C SER A 29 1.01 14.42 -17.69
N MET A 30 0.92 13.57 -16.67
CA MET A 30 0.72 13.93 -15.27
C MET A 30 2.02 13.88 -14.46
N THR A 31 3.14 13.44 -15.03
CA THR A 31 4.42 13.35 -14.33
C THR A 31 4.82 14.72 -13.74
N SER A 32 5.13 14.74 -12.45
CA SER A 32 5.65 15.89 -11.72
C SER A 32 7.16 15.77 -11.50
N THR A 33 7.84 16.88 -11.34
CA THR A 33 9.23 16.95 -10.87
C THR A 33 9.34 17.51 -9.45
N GLU A 34 8.20 17.88 -8.87
CA GLU A 34 8.12 18.45 -7.54
C GLU A 34 7.22 17.56 -6.66
N LEU A 35 7.66 17.34 -5.43
CA LEU A 35 6.87 16.64 -4.44
C LEU A 35 5.69 17.51 -3.99
N PRO A 36 4.56 16.91 -3.60
CA PRO A 36 3.43 17.64 -3.04
C PRO A 36 3.82 18.47 -1.83
N GLN A 37 3.24 19.66 -1.75
CA GLN A 37 3.40 20.52 -0.57
C GLN A 37 2.69 19.91 0.63
N LEU A 38 3.33 20.01 1.80
CA LEU A 38 2.71 19.55 3.04
C LEU A 38 1.56 20.47 3.43
N LEU A 39 0.50 19.88 3.93
CA LEU A 39 -0.62 20.59 4.55
C LEU A 39 -0.17 21.25 5.86
N ASP A 40 -0.90 22.26 6.30
CA ASP A 40 -0.71 22.83 7.63
C ASP A 40 -1.04 21.77 8.69
N PRO A 41 -0.30 21.76 9.84
CA PRO A 41 -0.65 20.89 10.96
C PRO A 41 -2.08 21.17 11.44
N ARG A 42 -2.82 20.13 11.69
CA ARG A 42 -4.19 20.20 12.19
C ARG A 42 -4.33 19.41 13.49
N ASP A 43 -5.46 19.56 14.17
CA ASP A 43 -5.83 18.70 15.28
C ASP A 43 -6.24 17.32 14.70
N GLU A 44 -5.51 16.28 15.08
CA GLU A 44 -5.73 14.90 14.63
C GLU A 44 -6.74 14.14 15.52
N GLY A 45 -7.37 14.85 16.44
CA GLY A 45 -8.38 14.29 17.32
C GLY A 45 -7.85 13.56 18.55
N GLU A 46 -8.75 12.94 19.29
CA GLU A 46 -8.44 12.27 20.55
C GLU A 46 -7.57 11.02 20.31
N GLY A 47 -6.48 10.91 21.07
CA GLY A 47 -5.55 9.76 21.01
C GLY A 47 -4.40 9.90 20.01
N ALA A 48 -4.41 10.94 19.15
CA ALA A 48 -3.27 11.27 18.31
C ALA A 48 -2.22 12.06 19.09
N VAL A 49 -0.96 11.66 18.94
CA VAL A 49 0.19 12.38 19.49
C VAL A 49 1.15 12.71 18.37
N TRP A 50 1.50 13.99 18.20
CA TRP A 50 2.54 14.40 17.27
C TRP A 50 3.89 13.86 17.75
N PHE A 51 4.55 13.09 16.88
CA PHE A 51 5.93 12.64 17.12
C PHE A 51 6.92 13.75 16.77
N ASP A 52 6.71 14.38 15.63
CA ASP A 52 7.49 15.52 15.13
C ASP A 52 6.58 16.48 14.37
N ASP A 53 7.13 17.27 13.43
CA ASP A 53 6.37 18.20 12.58
C ASP A 53 5.67 17.51 11.39
N TYR A 54 5.74 16.17 11.27
CA TYR A 54 5.21 15.42 10.13
C TYR A 54 4.39 14.20 10.53
N TYR A 55 4.91 13.38 11.46
CA TYR A 55 4.28 12.14 11.89
C TYR A 55 3.41 12.31 13.13
N THR A 56 2.28 11.62 13.11
CA THR A 56 1.46 11.37 14.31
C THR A 56 1.49 9.90 14.69
N ILE A 57 1.29 9.61 15.97
CA ILE A 57 1.19 8.26 16.51
C ILE A 57 -0.15 8.12 17.19
N HIS A 58 -0.92 7.09 16.79
CA HIS A 58 -2.12 6.64 17.48
C HIS A 58 -1.85 5.26 18.08
N LYS A 59 -1.93 5.15 19.37
CA LYS A 59 -1.84 3.87 20.08
C LYS A 59 -3.20 3.16 20.00
N ILE A 60 -3.30 2.14 19.14
CA ILE A 60 -4.51 1.32 19.00
C ILE A 60 -4.69 0.39 20.21
N ASP A 61 -3.60 -0.27 20.61
CA ASP A 61 -3.46 -1.05 21.85
C ASP A 61 -1.98 -1.09 22.28
N GLU A 62 -1.64 -1.92 23.30
CA GLU A 62 -0.27 -1.99 23.82
C GLU A 62 0.77 -2.51 22.82
N ARG A 63 0.32 -3.16 21.73
CA ARG A 63 1.16 -3.84 20.76
C ARG A 63 0.88 -3.40 19.31
N THR A 64 0.04 -2.36 19.13
CA THR A 64 -0.39 -1.90 17.80
C THR A 64 -0.44 -0.39 17.73
N PHE A 65 0.25 0.19 16.76
CA PHE A 65 0.32 1.63 16.56
C PHE A 65 0.02 1.97 15.11
N ALA A 66 -0.78 3.02 14.89
CA ALA A 66 -0.90 3.67 13.59
C ALA A 66 0.02 4.88 13.56
N ILE A 67 0.85 4.97 12.52
CA ILE A 67 1.77 6.08 12.26
C ILE A 67 1.22 6.86 11.08
N GLY A 68 0.75 8.08 11.34
CA GLY A 68 0.08 8.92 10.36
C GLY A 68 1.01 9.93 9.70
N GLU A 69 0.90 10.06 8.37
CA GLU A 69 1.49 11.16 7.57
C GLU A 69 0.41 12.23 7.33
N THR A 70 -0.09 12.82 8.40
CA THR A 70 -1.31 13.64 8.38
C THR A 70 -1.13 15.02 7.74
N ARG A 71 0.12 15.41 7.44
CA ARG A 71 0.42 16.56 6.59
C ARG A 71 0.59 16.25 5.11
N TYR A 72 0.58 14.96 4.73
CA TYR A 72 0.47 14.57 3.34
C TYR A 72 -1.00 14.60 2.91
N TYR A 73 -1.31 15.09 1.70
CA TYR A 73 -2.70 15.35 1.30
C TYR A 73 -3.59 14.09 1.20
N GLN A 74 -2.98 12.91 1.06
CA GLN A 74 -3.70 11.63 1.06
C GLN A 74 -3.94 11.08 2.45
N LEU A 75 -3.30 11.67 3.50
CA LEU A 75 -3.48 11.28 4.90
C LEU A 75 -3.17 9.80 5.13
N ASN A 76 -1.93 9.40 4.83
CA ASN A 76 -1.50 8.01 4.91
C ASN A 76 -1.35 7.53 6.35
N PHE A 77 -1.73 6.29 6.60
CA PHE A 77 -1.49 5.57 7.85
C PHE A 77 -0.72 4.29 7.60
N ASN A 78 0.32 4.10 8.38
CA ASN A 78 1.20 2.94 8.38
C ASN A 78 1.07 2.25 9.74
N TYR A 79 1.18 0.92 9.80
CA TYR A 79 0.90 0.21 11.04
C TYR A 79 2.12 -0.53 11.56
N LEU A 80 2.50 -0.24 12.82
CA LEU A 80 3.50 -1.02 13.56
C LEU A 80 2.78 -2.04 14.42
N ILE A 81 3.07 -3.33 14.18
CA ILE A 81 2.43 -4.48 14.84
C ILE A 81 3.50 -5.29 15.55
N LEU A 82 3.46 -5.29 16.89
CA LEU A 82 4.47 -5.93 17.72
C LEU A 82 4.09 -7.36 18.11
N GLY A 83 5.02 -8.29 17.92
CA GLY A 83 5.02 -9.60 18.56
C GLY A 83 5.94 -9.62 19.79
N ASP A 84 6.28 -10.81 20.30
CA ASP A 84 7.23 -10.96 21.40
C ASP A 84 8.69 -11.08 20.90
N SER A 85 8.89 -11.44 19.65
CA SER A 85 10.23 -11.69 19.08
C SER A 85 10.58 -10.87 17.85
N ARG A 86 9.59 -10.37 17.15
CA ARG A 86 9.75 -9.46 15.99
C ARG A 86 8.51 -8.60 15.81
N ALA A 87 8.63 -7.58 14.96
CA ALA A 87 7.52 -6.70 14.61
C ALA A 87 7.37 -6.60 13.08
N VAL A 88 6.18 -6.20 12.66
CA VAL A 88 5.86 -5.85 11.27
C VAL A 88 5.59 -4.36 11.20
N VAL A 89 6.15 -3.71 10.19
CA VAL A 89 5.66 -2.42 9.67
C VAL A 89 4.86 -2.73 8.41
N PHE A 90 3.55 -2.51 8.46
CA PHE A 90 2.64 -2.68 7.33
C PHE A 90 2.38 -1.32 6.71
N ASP A 91 2.87 -1.16 5.48
CA ASP A 91 3.10 0.08 4.76
C ASP A 91 4.16 1.00 5.39
N ALA A 92 4.79 1.82 4.58
CA ALA A 92 5.91 2.67 4.97
C ALA A 92 5.82 4.10 4.43
N GLY A 93 4.61 4.51 4.05
CA GLY A 93 4.31 5.87 3.63
C GLY A 93 5.00 6.33 2.36
N THR A 94 5.01 7.65 2.19
CA THR A 94 5.47 8.32 0.97
C THR A 94 6.99 8.46 0.86
N GLY A 95 7.72 8.33 1.97
CA GLY A 95 9.16 8.59 2.01
C GLY A 95 9.55 10.08 2.05
N GLN A 96 8.62 11.00 2.26
CA GLN A 96 8.96 12.43 2.46
C GLN A 96 9.75 12.66 3.75
N ARG A 97 9.55 11.80 4.74
CA ARG A 97 10.31 11.75 5.99
C ARG A 97 10.65 10.29 6.31
N ASP A 98 11.66 10.10 7.12
CA ASP A 98 12.12 8.78 7.57
C ASP A 98 11.20 8.23 8.67
N ILE A 99 10.35 7.26 8.34
CA ILE A 99 9.48 6.58 9.30
C ILE A 99 10.26 5.68 10.27
N GLY A 100 11.48 5.27 9.90
CA GLY A 100 12.32 4.42 10.74
C GLY A 100 12.62 5.03 12.10
N VAL A 101 12.75 6.37 12.19
CA VAL A 101 12.95 7.06 13.46
C VAL A 101 11.74 6.95 14.40
N VAL A 102 10.53 6.95 13.83
CA VAL A 102 9.29 6.76 14.60
C VAL A 102 9.22 5.33 15.11
N VAL A 103 9.44 4.35 14.20
CA VAL A 103 9.44 2.93 14.54
C VAL A 103 10.46 2.60 15.64
N ALA A 104 11.71 3.11 15.50
CA ALA A 104 12.76 2.90 16.49
C ALA A 104 12.46 3.54 17.86
N SER A 105 11.61 4.56 17.93
CA SER A 105 11.16 5.13 19.18
C SER A 105 10.12 4.27 19.93
N LEU A 106 9.45 3.36 19.20
CA LEU A 106 8.36 2.53 19.72
C LEU A 106 8.82 1.10 20.07
N THR A 107 9.90 0.60 19.44
CA THR A 107 10.36 -0.77 19.66
C THR A 107 11.83 -0.98 19.26
N ASP A 108 12.50 -1.89 19.97
CA ASP A 108 13.84 -2.42 19.60
C ASP A 108 13.74 -3.81 18.91
N LEU A 109 12.54 -4.30 18.63
CA LEU A 109 12.35 -5.60 17.98
C LEU A 109 12.85 -5.58 16.52
N PRO A 110 13.34 -6.71 15.99
CA PRO A 110 13.63 -6.85 14.57
C PRO A 110 12.40 -6.57 13.73
N ILE A 111 12.50 -5.67 12.76
CA ILE A 111 11.41 -5.23 11.90
C ILE A 111 11.41 -6.01 10.59
N THR A 112 10.23 -6.43 10.15
CA THR A 112 9.96 -6.83 8.77
C THR A 112 8.98 -5.83 8.17
N PHE A 113 9.40 -5.14 7.12
CA PHE A 113 8.51 -4.29 6.32
C PHE A 113 7.68 -5.15 5.38
N ILE A 114 6.38 -4.91 5.34
CA ILE A 114 5.42 -5.59 4.46
C ILE A 114 4.55 -4.51 3.80
N PRO A 115 4.70 -4.24 2.50
CA PRO A 115 3.76 -3.37 1.80
C PRO A 115 2.42 -4.06 1.59
N SER A 116 1.34 -3.33 1.75
CA SER A 116 0.01 -3.79 1.35
C SER A 116 -0.09 -3.96 -0.17
N HIS A 117 0.60 -3.08 -0.90
CA HIS A 117 0.77 -3.11 -2.36
C HIS A 117 1.93 -2.18 -2.78
N LEU A 118 2.18 -2.03 -4.08
CA LEU A 118 3.41 -1.42 -4.59
C LEU A 118 3.25 0.04 -5.04
N HIS A 119 2.18 0.75 -4.66
CA HIS A 119 2.10 2.20 -4.90
C HIS A 119 3.13 2.97 -4.05
N TYR A 120 3.54 4.12 -4.55
CA TYR A 120 4.63 4.92 -4.00
C TYR A 120 4.42 5.35 -2.54
N ASP A 121 3.19 5.57 -2.17
CA ASP A 121 2.79 6.05 -0.84
C ASP A 121 2.62 4.94 0.22
N HIS A 122 2.94 3.70 -0.16
CA HIS A 122 3.02 2.54 0.73
C HIS A 122 4.44 1.99 0.85
N ILE A 123 5.34 2.34 -0.08
CA ILE A 123 6.70 1.80 -0.12
C ILE A 123 7.80 2.86 -0.05
N GLY A 124 7.45 4.13 0.17
CA GLY A 124 8.39 5.24 0.08
C GLY A 124 9.58 5.17 1.04
N ASN A 125 9.45 4.44 2.14
CA ASN A 125 10.52 4.21 3.11
C ASN A 125 11.06 2.75 3.10
N ASP A 126 10.94 2.02 1.99
CA ASP A 126 11.42 0.63 1.90
C ASP A 126 12.90 0.48 2.29
N VAL A 127 13.71 1.46 1.94
CA VAL A 127 15.17 1.47 2.16
C VAL A 127 15.61 1.61 3.62
N VAL A 128 14.71 2.02 4.53
CA VAL A 128 15.05 2.16 5.96
C VAL A 128 14.92 0.85 6.72
N PHE A 129 14.37 -0.19 6.09
CA PHE A 129 14.18 -1.49 6.70
C PHE A 129 15.11 -2.55 6.09
N ASP A 130 15.81 -3.29 6.94
CA ASP A 130 16.75 -4.36 6.51
C ASP A 130 16.05 -5.56 5.88
N ARG A 131 14.75 -5.75 6.18
CA ARG A 131 13.96 -6.89 5.73
C ARG A 131 12.64 -6.44 5.13
N THR A 132 12.44 -6.78 3.87
CA THR A 132 11.18 -6.56 3.15
C THR A 132 10.60 -7.90 2.73
N ALA A 133 9.33 -8.13 3.07
CA ALA A 133 8.59 -9.31 2.65
C ALA A 133 7.49 -8.93 1.66
N LEU A 134 7.46 -9.57 0.51
CA LEU A 134 6.45 -9.37 -0.53
C LEU A 134 5.54 -10.59 -0.68
N VAL A 135 4.32 -10.34 -1.11
CA VAL A 135 3.38 -11.42 -1.46
C VAL A 135 3.94 -12.30 -2.59
N ASP A 136 3.86 -13.62 -2.40
CA ASP A 136 4.36 -14.62 -3.34
C ASP A 136 3.42 -14.80 -4.52
N LEU A 137 3.59 -13.95 -5.53
CA LEU A 137 2.83 -14.01 -6.77
C LEU A 137 3.75 -14.32 -7.96
N PRO A 138 3.33 -15.22 -8.89
CA PRO A 138 4.17 -15.64 -10.01
C PRO A 138 4.71 -14.46 -10.84
N HIS A 139 3.91 -13.42 -11.08
CA HIS A 139 4.30 -12.28 -11.89
C HIS A 139 5.33 -11.36 -11.19
N LEU A 140 5.42 -11.38 -9.86
CA LEU A 140 6.47 -10.69 -9.10
C LEU A 140 7.73 -11.56 -9.04
N ARG A 141 7.57 -12.84 -8.73
CA ARG A 141 8.68 -13.81 -8.59
C ARG A 141 9.59 -13.86 -9.81
N VAL A 142 9.01 -13.94 -11.00
CA VAL A 142 9.79 -14.06 -12.26
C VAL A 142 10.60 -12.81 -12.60
N ARG A 143 10.34 -11.69 -11.91
CA ARG A 143 11.00 -10.40 -12.14
C ARG A 143 12.07 -10.07 -11.10
N VAL A 144 12.15 -10.86 -10.04
CA VAL A 144 13.17 -10.65 -9.01
C VAL A 144 14.51 -11.23 -9.47
N GLU A 145 15.51 -10.36 -9.58
CA GLU A 145 16.89 -10.71 -9.92
C GLU A 145 17.81 -10.25 -8.78
N ASN A 146 18.65 -11.15 -8.26
CA ASN A 146 19.57 -10.86 -7.14
C ASN A 146 18.84 -10.26 -5.92
N ASN A 147 17.68 -10.79 -5.57
CA ASN A 147 16.80 -10.30 -4.50
C ASN A 147 16.25 -8.87 -4.72
N LYS A 148 16.28 -8.38 -5.94
CA LYS A 148 15.77 -7.06 -6.28
C LYS A 148 14.64 -7.12 -7.28
N LEU A 149 13.56 -6.40 -6.98
CA LEU A 149 12.40 -6.20 -7.84
C LEU A 149 12.42 -4.79 -8.42
N LYS A 150 12.55 -4.69 -9.72
CA LYS A 150 12.35 -3.42 -10.44
C LYS A 150 10.87 -3.20 -10.67
N LEU A 151 10.35 -2.12 -10.12
CA LEU A 151 8.96 -1.73 -10.30
C LEU A 151 8.72 -1.13 -11.69
N THR A 152 7.51 -1.25 -12.17
CA THR A 152 7.03 -0.50 -13.32
C THR A 152 6.33 0.77 -12.86
N ARG A 153 6.25 1.77 -13.75
CA ARG A 153 5.52 3.01 -13.45
C ARG A 153 4.03 2.78 -13.14
N PHE A 154 3.44 1.71 -13.66
CA PHE A 154 2.04 1.35 -13.43
C PHE A 154 1.81 0.64 -12.09
N GLU A 155 2.84 0.08 -11.50
CA GLU A 155 2.81 -0.48 -10.16
C GLU A 155 3.09 0.60 -9.10
N HIS A 156 3.99 1.51 -9.41
CA HIS A 156 4.45 2.50 -8.45
C HIS A 156 3.61 3.78 -8.44
N LEU A 157 3.24 4.29 -9.61
CA LEU A 157 2.50 5.55 -9.86
C LEU A 157 3.16 6.84 -9.34
N GLY A 158 4.27 6.75 -8.63
CA GLY A 158 4.90 7.88 -7.92
C GLY A 158 5.44 8.99 -8.82
N GLU A 159 5.74 8.72 -10.09
CA GLU A 159 6.20 9.76 -11.02
C GLU A 159 5.15 10.88 -11.21
N VAL A 160 3.87 10.59 -10.95
CA VAL A 160 2.79 11.59 -11.00
C VAL A 160 2.94 12.64 -9.89
N GLU A 161 3.53 12.22 -8.77
CA GLU A 161 3.76 13.04 -7.57
C GLU A 161 5.23 13.42 -7.38
N GLY A 162 6.08 13.20 -8.39
CA GLY A 162 7.49 13.54 -8.33
C GLY A 162 8.39 12.52 -7.63
N TYR A 163 7.87 11.34 -7.27
CA TYR A 163 8.67 10.27 -6.66
C TYR A 163 9.36 9.44 -7.73
N PRO A 164 10.67 9.18 -7.60
CA PRO A 164 11.40 8.34 -8.53
C PRO A 164 10.99 6.88 -8.40
N LEU A 165 11.13 6.13 -9.49
CA LEU A 165 10.85 4.70 -9.51
C LEU A 165 11.93 3.94 -8.72
N PRO A 166 11.59 3.24 -7.62
CA PRO A 166 12.55 2.52 -6.80
C PRO A 166 12.85 1.12 -7.33
N GLU A 167 13.84 0.49 -6.69
CA GLU A 167 14.14 -0.93 -6.80
C GLU A 167 14.06 -1.55 -5.41
N LEU A 168 13.05 -2.38 -5.15
CA LEU A 168 12.81 -3.00 -3.85
C LEU A 168 13.75 -4.18 -3.61
N THR A 169 14.29 -4.27 -2.40
CA THR A 169 15.02 -5.46 -1.95
C THR A 169 14.05 -6.47 -1.33
N VAL A 170 13.93 -7.66 -1.91
CA VAL A 170 13.04 -8.72 -1.42
C VAL A 170 13.81 -9.69 -0.55
N SER A 171 13.51 -9.73 0.74
CA SER A 171 14.15 -10.62 1.72
C SER A 171 13.34 -11.89 1.99
N GLU A 172 12.03 -11.80 1.88
CA GLU A 172 11.10 -12.87 2.25
C GLU A 172 9.89 -12.88 1.31
N TRP A 173 9.28 -14.05 1.10
CA TRP A 173 8.05 -14.20 0.32
C TRP A 173 6.92 -14.68 1.21
N LEU A 174 5.79 -13.97 1.15
CA LEU A 174 4.58 -14.25 1.92
C LEU A 174 3.61 -15.05 1.06
N VAL A 175 3.36 -16.27 1.45
CA VAL A 175 2.39 -17.11 0.72
C VAL A 175 0.98 -16.70 1.13
N PRO A 176 0.09 -16.41 0.16
CA PRO A 176 -1.30 -16.09 0.45
C PRO A 176 -1.99 -17.15 1.33
N ASN A 177 -2.73 -16.69 2.33
CA ASN A 177 -3.42 -17.49 3.35
C ASN A 177 -2.52 -18.21 4.35
N GLU A 178 -1.21 -18.02 4.32
CA GLU A 178 -0.31 -18.47 5.38
C GLU A 178 -0.22 -17.46 6.51
N THR A 179 0.26 -17.93 7.65
CA THR A 179 0.40 -17.15 8.88
C THR A 179 1.86 -16.75 9.08
N ILE A 180 2.06 -15.47 9.40
CA ILE A 180 3.34 -14.92 9.83
C ILE A 180 3.33 -14.91 11.36
N GLU A 181 4.28 -15.62 11.99
CA GLU A 181 4.40 -15.64 13.45
C GLU A 181 5.35 -14.55 13.94
N LEU A 182 4.89 -13.69 14.84
CA LEU A 182 5.67 -12.60 15.41
C LEU A 182 6.20 -12.91 16.84
N GLY A 183 5.99 -14.12 17.32
CA GLY A 183 6.21 -14.53 18.71
C GLY A 183 4.93 -14.29 19.52
N GLY A 184 4.06 -15.31 19.60
CA GLY A 184 2.78 -15.22 20.30
C GLY A 184 1.79 -14.20 19.72
N ARG A 185 1.94 -13.87 18.43
CA ARG A 185 1.00 -13.03 17.68
C ARG A 185 1.02 -13.46 16.20
N PRO A 186 0.15 -14.36 15.79
CA PRO A 186 0.03 -14.80 14.41
C PRO A 186 -0.75 -13.78 13.57
N LEU A 187 -0.22 -13.42 12.41
CA LEU A 187 -0.91 -12.62 11.40
C LEU A 187 -1.16 -13.44 10.15
N THR A 188 -2.39 -13.51 9.68
CA THR A 188 -2.71 -14.19 8.41
C THR A 188 -2.59 -13.23 7.25
N VAL A 189 -1.85 -13.63 6.21
CA VAL A 189 -1.72 -12.89 4.95
C VAL A 189 -2.91 -13.19 4.07
N LEU A 190 -3.81 -12.25 3.88
CA LEU A 190 -4.94 -12.38 2.99
C LEU A 190 -4.60 -11.79 1.63
N TYR A 191 -4.76 -12.56 0.56
CA TYR A 191 -4.65 -12.03 -0.80
C TYR A 191 -5.94 -11.31 -1.16
N THR A 192 -5.87 -9.99 -1.25
CA THR A 192 -7.00 -9.08 -1.47
C THR A 192 -6.79 -8.23 -2.72
N PRO A 193 -6.69 -8.85 -3.91
CA PRO A 193 -6.53 -8.09 -5.15
C PRO A 193 -7.77 -7.25 -5.45
N GLY A 194 -7.57 -6.19 -6.23
CA GLY A 194 -8.67 -5.32 -6.66
C GLY A 194 -8.23 -3.89 -6.86
N HIS A 195 -7.69 -3.26 -5.81
CA HIS A 195 -7.02 -1.96 -5.92
C HIS A 195 -5.76 -2.10 -6.80
N THR A 196 -4.93 -3.09 -6.50
CA THR A 196 -3.88 -3.59 -7.39
C THR A 196 -3.89 -5.12 -7.47
N GLN A 197 -3.11 -5.69 -8.40
CA GLN A 197 -2.98 -7.14 -8.54
C GLN A 197 -2.17 -7.79 -7.41
N ASP A 198 -1.36 -7.02 -6.72
CA ASP A 198 -0.45 -7.45 -5.65
C ASP A 198 -0.98 -7.12 -4.26
N SER A 199 -2.16 -6.54 -4.15
CA SER A 199 -2.74 -6.12 -2.86
C SER A 199 -2.95 -7.29 -1.90
N ILE A 200 -2.54 -7.06 -0.66
CA ILE A 200 -2.78 -7.95 0.48
C ILE A 200 -3.36 -7.17 1.66
N SER A 201 -4.00 -7.90 2.54
CA SER A 201 -4.39 -7.44 3.88
C SER A 201 -3.77 -8.35 4.93
N LEU A 202 -3.55 -7.84 6.14
CA LEU A 202 -3.11 -8.65 7.27
C LEU A 202 -4.26 -8.78 8.27
N LEU A 203 -4.59 -10.02 8.65
CA LEU A 203 -5.60 -10.33 9.65
C LEU A 203 -4.91 -10.77 10.96
N ASP A 204 -5.11 -10.00 12.02
CA ASP A 204 -4.87 -10.42 13.39
C ASP A 204 -6.17 -10.99 13.97
N GLY A 205 -6.33 -12.31 13.86
CA GLY A 205 -7.56 -12.97 14.28
C GLY A 205 -7.78 -12.99 15.80
N GLU A 206 -6.70 -12.84 16.59
CA GLU A 206 -6.81 -12.81 18.05
C GLU A 206 -7.22 -11.43 18.56
N ALA A 207 -6.69 -10.37 17.98
CA ALA A 207 -7.06 -8.99 18.30
C ALA A 207 -8.37 -8.55 17.61
N GLY A 208 -8.80 -9.26 16.56
CA GLY A 208 -9.94 -8.88 15.72
C GLY A 208 -9.63 -7.66 14.85
N TYR A 209 -8.41 -7.57 14.29
CA TYR A 209 -7.96 -6.46 13.46
C TYR A 209 -7.69 -6.90 12.03
N LEU A 210 -8.20 -6.14 11.08
CA LEU A 210 -7.89 -6.28 9.66
C LEU A 210 -7.16 -5.02 9.17
N PHE A 211 -5.89 -5.14 8.84
CA PHE A 211 -5.11 -4.09 8.20
C PHE A 211 -5.28 -4.24 6.69
N ALA A 212 -6.01 -3.34 6.06
CA ALA A 212 -6.55 -3.54 4.73
C ALA A 212 -5.84 -2.76 3.62
N GLY A 213 -4.84 -1.92 3.95
CA GLY A 213 -4.21 -1.03 2.97
C GLY A 213 -5.25 -0.22 2.20
N ASP A 214 -5.11 -0.18 0.87
CA ASP A 214 -6.05 0.50 -0.02
C ASP A 214 -7.21 -0.35 -0.50
N PHE A 215 -7.25 -1.60 -0.07
CA PHE A 215 -8.39 -2.45 -0.40
C PHE A 215 -9.69 -1.95 0.25
N LEU A 216 -9.60 -1.47 1.51
CA LEU A 216 -10.75 -0.98 2.25
C LEU A 216 -10.34 0.11 3.26
N TYR A 217 -10.87 1.32 3.09
CA TYR A 217 -10.75 2.45 3.99
C TYR A 217 -11.98 3.37 3.86
N PRO A 218 -12.23 4.29 4.82
CA PRO A 218 -13.33 5.24 4.71
C PRO A 218 -13.17 6.16 3.50
N GLY A 219 -14.16 6.22 2.64
CA GLY A 219 -14.19 7.13 1.51
C GLY A 219 -14.27 6.46 0.15
N GLN A 220 -13.68 7.09 -0.87
CA GLN A 220 -13.74 6.60 -2.24
C GLN A 220 -12.64 5.59 -2.52
N LEU A 221 -13.02 4.36 -2.84
CA LEU A 221 -12.09 3.31 -3.26
C LEU A 221 -11.74 3.45 -4.75
N TYR A 222 -10.45 3.30 -5.06
CA TYR A 222 -9.92 3.47 -6.41
C TYR A 222 -9.78 2.11 -7.11
N GLY A 223 -10.86 1.68 -7.79
CA GLY A 223 -10.89 0.44 -8.59
C GLY A 223 -10.69 0.65 -10.08
N PHE A 224 -10.12 1.79 -10.51
CA PHE A 224 -9.95 2.18 -11.92
C PHE A 224 -8.52 2.58 -12.29
N LEU A 225 -7.60 2.55 -11.35
CA LEU A 225 -6.18 2.82 -11.57
C LEU A 225 -5.55 1.73 -12.46
N PRO A 226 -4.36 1.97 -13.04
CA PRO A 226 -3.60 0.91 -13.68
C PRO A 226 -3.46 -0.30 -12.73
N ASN A 227 -3.67 -1.50 -13.26
CA ASN A 227 -3.67 -2.77 -12.51
C ASN A 227 -4.86 -2.98 -11.55
N SER A 228 -5.80 -2.03 -11.45
CA SER A 228 -7.05 -2.24 -10.71
C SER A 228 -8.03 -3.10 -11.51
N ASN A 229 -8.84 -3.92 -10.82
CA ASN A 229 -9.86 -4.76 -11.42
C ASN A 229 -11.04 -5.00 -10.47
N MET A 230 -12.25 -4.66 -10.90
CA MET A 230 -13.45 -4.85 -10.06
C MET A 230 -13.84 -6.32 -9.85
N GLY A 231 -13.47 -7.21 -10.77
CA GLY A 231 -13.63 -8.66 -10.58
C GLY A 231 -12.74 -9.20 -9.46
N ASP A 232 -11.50 -8.69 -9.42
CA ASP A 232 -10.53 -9.00 -8.38
C ASP A 232 -10.96 -8.40 -7.03
N TYR A 233 -11.55 -7.20 -7.02
CA TYR A 233 -12.17 -6.62 -5.80
C TYR A 233 -13.24 -7.55 -5.22
N LEU A 234 -14.11 -8.12 -6.07
CA LEU A 234 -15.10 -9.09 -5.63
C LEU A 234 -14.44 -10.36 -5.06
N GLN A 235 -13.34 -10.81 -5.64
CA GLN A 235 -12.57 -11.94 -5.11
C GLN A 235 -11.94 -11.60 -3.76
N GLY A 236 -11.26 -10.46 -3.65
CA GLY A 236 -10.67 -9.96 -2.41
C GLY A 236 -11.70 -9.82 -1.29
N SER A 237 -12.88 -9.27 -1.60
CA SER A 237 -13.99 -9.16 -0.63
C SER A 237 -14.44 -10.52 -0.10
N ARG A 238 -14.55 -11.54 -0.97
CA ARG A 238 -14.87 -12.91 -0.56
C ARG A 238 -13.76 -13.54 0.28
N THR A 239 -12.50 -13.22 -0.01
CA THR A 239 -11.37 -13.67 0.82
C THR A 239 -11.52 -13.12 2.24
N ILE A 240 -11.77 -11.82 2.40
CA ILE A 240 -11.99 -11.21 3.70
C ILE A 240 -13.21 -11.83 4.39
N GLU A 241 -14.37 -11.88 3.73
CA GLU A 241 -15.60 -12.46 4.27
C GLU A 241 -15.41 -13.89 4.78
N SER A 242 -14.63 -14.70 4.07
CA SER A 242 -14.38 -16.09 4.46
C SER A 242 -13.36 -16.24 5.60
N ALA A 243 -12.45 -15.29 5.77
CA ALA A 243 -11.38 -15.33 6.76
C ALA A 243 -11.77 -14.61 8.07
N THR A 244 -12.65 -13.61 8.01
CA THR A 244 -13.07 -12.83 9.17
C THR A 244 -14.32 -13.43 9.80
N GLY A 245 -14.37 -13.37 11.14
CA GLY A 245 -15.59 -13.65 11.89
C GLY A 245 -16.60 -12.49 11.75
N VAL A 246 -17.55 -12.46 12.67
CA VAL A 246 -18.68 -11.51 12.62
C VAL A 246 -18.28 -10.07 12.91
N GLU A 247 -17.15 -9.85 13.61
CA GLU A 247 -16.71 -8.51 14.04
C GLU A 247 -15.19 -8.40 13.93
N VAL A 248 -14.70 -7.56 13.00
CA VAL A 248 -13.32 -7.11 12.94
C VAL A 248 -13.29 -5.59 12.80
N ARG A 249 -12.32 -4.95 13.45
CA ARG A 249 -11.99 -3.56 13.18
C ARG A 249 -11.11 -3.47 11.95
N VAL A 250 -11.50 -2.62 11.01
CA VAL A 250 -10.74 -2.42 9.77
C VAL A 250 -9.87 -1.18 9.90
N PHE A 251 -8.60 -1.34 9.59
CA PHE A 251 -7.60 -0.29 9.54
C PHE A 251 -7.12 -0.13 8.09
N GLY A 252 -7.56 0.94 7.44
CA GLY A 252 -7.17 1.29 6.08
C GLY A 252 -5.96 2.21 6.03
N ALA A 253 -5.42 2.44 4.85
CA ALA A 253 -4.21 3.24 4.70
C ALA A 253 -4.45 4.74 4.56
N HIS A 254 -5.69 5.21 4.40
CA HIS A 254 -5.96 6.62 4.13
C HIS A 254 -7.09 7.20 4.99
N ARG A 255 -7.05 8.54 5.18
CA ARG A 255 -8.04 9.40 5.83
C ARG A 255 -8.07 9.36 7.36
N ASP A 256 -9.02 10.10 7.91
CA ASP A 256 -9.05 10.57 9.31
C ASP A 256 -9.25 9.47 10.37
N ASP A 257 -9.37 8.22 9.98
CA ASP A 257 -9.77 7.14 10.88
C ASP A 257 -8.66 6.11 11.11
N ALA A 258 -7.51 6.57 11.64
CA ALA A 258 -6.56 5.65 12.27
C ALA A 258 -7.17 4.83 13.42
N LEU A 259 -8.38 5.17 13.83
CA LEU A 259 -9.13 4.46 14.88
C LEU A 259 -9.90 3.24 14.36
N GLY A 260 -9.82 2.97 13.05
CA GLY A 260 -10.50 1.86 12.42
C GLY A 260 -12.01 2.11 12.22
N VAL A 261 -12.53 1.62 11.12
CA VAL A 261 -13.99 1.56 10.93
C VAL A 261 -14.51 0.49 11.89
N PRO A 262 -15.36 0.83 12.86
CA PRO A 262 -15.97 -0.18 13.69
C PRO A 262 -16.93 -0.99 12.82
N GLU A 263 -16.66 -2.26 12.68
CA GLU A 263 -17.53 -3.31 12.15
C GLU A 263 -17.76 -3.30 10.61
N LEU A 264 -17.17 -4.27 9.93
CA LEU A 264 -17.79 -4.82 8.70
C LEU A 264 -19.06 -5.55 9.12
N ARG A 265 -20.22 -4.97 8.80
CA ARG A 265 -21.52 -5.64 8.90
C ARG A 265 -21.95 -6.22 7.57
#